data_d4775ff0dd83352b802b604a70215c51
#
_entry.id   d4775ff0dd83352b802b604a70215c51
#
_cell.length_a   1.000
_cell.length_b   1.000
_cell.length_c   1.000
_cell.angle_alpha   90.00
_cell.angle_beta   90.00
_cell.angle_gamma   90.00
#
_symmetry.space_group_name_H-M   'P 1'
#
loop_
_entity.id
_entity.type
_entity.pdbx_description
1 polymer ?
#
loop_
_entity_poly.entity_id
_entity_poly.type
_entity_poly.pdbx_seq_one_letter_code
_entity_poly.pdbx_strand_id
1 'polypeptide(L)'
;RTPRPQHWYDISIGNSESHITLSVNSKENELGCELYIKSNKDLFHFLKEKIALLENEISAPIEWIDAAKASRIKIAKKVSGVFDQEKAPEYYDWLYRKTVQYQEVFKKYYSEYKQQTNPFKQ
;
A
#
# COMPACT_ATOMS: atom_id res chain seq x y z
N ARG A 1 -15.91 -25.07 -0.33
CA ARG A 1 -16.00 -23.62 -0.47
C ARG A 1 -15.09 -23.13 -1.60
N THR A 2 -15.67 -22.42 -2.53
CA THR A 2 -14.93 -21.91 -3.67
C THR A 2 -14.11 -20.68 -3.24
N PRO A 3 -12.79 -20.66 -3.46
CA PRO A 3 -12.00 -19.48 -3.13
C PRO A 3 -12.43 -18.28 -3.96
N ARG A 4 -12.41 -17.12 -3.36
CA ARG A 4 -12.65 -15.88 -4.11
C ARG A 4 -11.43 -15.60 -4.96
N PRO A 5 -11.59 -14.97 -6.14
CA PRO A 5 -10.44 -14.61 -6.99
C PRO A 5 -9.55 -13.57 -6.35
N GLN A 6 -10.05 -12.82 -5.37
CA GLN A 6 -9.27 -11.83 -4.64
C GLN A 6 -9.54 -11.94 -3.15
N HIS A 7 -8.45 -11.87 -2.38
CA HIS A 7 -8.49 -11.81 -0.92
C HIS A 7 -7.83 -10.51 -0.47
N TRP A 8 -8.42 -9.86 0.52
CA TRP A 8 -7.97 -8.57 1.03
C TRP A 8 -7.70 -8.65 2.52
N TYR A 9 -6.62 -8.06 2.96
CA TYR A 9 -6.24 -7.99 4.37
C TYR A 9 -5.88 -6.56 4.72
N ASP A 10 -6.58 -5.99 5.70
CA ASP A 10 -6.35 -4.61 6.11
C ASP A 10 -5.46 -4.55 7.33
N ILE A 11 -4.47 -3.68 7.31
CA ILE A 11 -3.50 -3.53 8.38
C ILE A 11 -3.43 -2.06 8.75
N SER A 12 -3.56 -1.76 10.06
CA SER A 12 -3.49 -0.40 10.55
C SER A 12 -2.11 0.20 10.33
N ILE A 13 -2.09 1.49 10.02
CA ILE A 13 -0.85 2.26 9.91
C ILE A 13 -0.78 3.36 10.98
N GLY A 14 -1.73 3.33 11.92
CA GLY A 14 -1.70 4.23 13.05
C GLY A 14 -2.49 5.53 12.89
N ASN A 15 -3.26 5.68 11.83
CA ASN A 15 -4.17 6.80 11.67
C ASN A 15 -5.49 6.32 11.08
N SER A 16 -6.53 7.14 11.20
CA SER A 16 -7.87 6.78 10.74
C SER A 16 -8.12 7.13 9.28
N GLU A 17 -7.23 7.87 8.66
CA GLU A 17 -7.41 8.34 7.28
C GLU A 17 -6.91 7.35 6.25
N SER A 18 -6.01 6.47 6.65
CA SER A 18 -5.43 5.50 5.72
C SER A 18 -5.09 4.20 6.43
N HIS A 19 -4.96 3.15 5.63
CA HIS A 19 -4.50 1.86 6.13
C HIS A 19 -3.83 1.11 4.99
N ILE A 20 -3.11 0.04 5.34
CA ILE A 20 -2.48 -0.81 4.33
C ILE A 20 -3.45 -1.93 3.99
N THR A 21 -3.60 -2.21 2.70
CA THR A 21 -4.38 -3.35 2.24
C THR A 21 -3.46 -4.28 1.47
N LEU A 22 -3.40 -5.52 1.91
CA LEU A 22 -2.71 -6.59 1.19
C LEU A 22 -3.73 -7.36 0.37
N SER A 23 -3.35 -7.78 -0.82
CA SER A 23 -4.25 -8.53 -1.68
C SER A 23 -3.55 -9.71 -2.33
N VAL A 24 -4.32 -10.77 -2.53
CA VAL A 24 -3.90 -11.95 -3.29
C VAL A 24 -4.97 -12.13 -4.37
N ASN A 25 -4.56 -11.96 -5.62
CA ASN A 25 -5.46 -12.02 -6.76
C ASN A 25 -5.16 -13.26 -7.59
N SER A 26 -6.04 -14.27 -7.48
CA SER A 26 -5.82 -15.53 -8.20
C SER A 26 -6.14 -15.43 -9.69
N LYS A 27 -7.00 -14.50 -10.06
CA LYS A 27 -7.35 -14.29 -11.47
C LYS A 27 -6.17 -13.73 -12.25
N GLU A 28 -5.44 -12.78 -11.64
CA GLU A 28 -4.29 -12.14 -12.27
C GLU A 28 -2.96 -12.73 -11.82
N ASN A 29 -3.00 -13.68 -10.90
CA ASN A 29 -1.79 -14.25 -10.28
C ASN A 29 -0.86 -13.14 -9.79
N GLU A 30 -1.36 -12.37 -8.83
CA GLU A 30 -0.69 -11.17 -8.40
C GLU A 30 -0.83 -10.98 -6.90
N LEU A 31 0.29 -10.61 -6.25
CA LEU A 31 0.28 -10.14 -4.88
C LEU A 31 0.26 -8.61 -4.91
N GLY A 32 -0.47 -8.00 -3.99
CA GLY A 32 -0.57 -6.55 -3.93
C GLY A 32 -0.36 -6.02 -2.53
N CYS A 33 0.22 -4.83 -2.45
CA CYS A 33 0.33 -4.07 -1.22
C CYS A 33 0.01 -2.63 -1.56
N GLU A 34 -0.96 -2.04 -0.87
CA GLU A 34 -1.36 -0.68 -1.18
C GLU A 34 -1.65 0.12 0.07
N LEU A 35 -1.44 1.43 -0.03
CA LEU A 35 -1.94 2.37 0.96
C LEU A 35 -3.30 2.82 0.47
N TYR A 36 -4.33 2.54 1.25
CA TYR A 36 -5.70 2.94 0.95
C TYR A 36 -5.99 4.22 1.73
N ILE A 37 -6.31 5.30 1.02
CA ILE A 37 -6.59 6.61 1.61
C ILE A 37 -8.06 6.90 1.43
N LYS A 38 -8.78 7.02 2.55
CA LYS A 38 -10.19 7.40 2.51
C LYS A 38 -10.24 8.87 2.10
N SER A 39 -11.26 9.44 1.85
CA SER A 39 -11.65 10.80 1.54
C SER A 39 -10.62 11.96 1.70
N ASN A 40 -9.33 11.71 1.73
CA ASN A 40 -8.32 12.76 1.91
C ASN A 40 -7.46 12.91 0.67
N LYS A 41 -7.95 13.71 -0.28
CA LYS A 41 -7.23 13.95 -1.53
C LYS A 41 -5.96 14.79 -1.31
N ASP A 42 -5.96 15.65 -0.30
CA ASP A 42 -4.78 16.46 0.01
C ASP A 42 -3.60 15.57 0.41
N LEU A 43 -3.85 14.56 1.22
CA LEU A 43 -2.81 13.59 1.58
C LEU A 43 -2.31 12.85 0.35
N PHE A 44 -3.22 12.41 -0.51
CA PHE A 44 -2.85 11.71 -1.74
C PHE A 44 -1.95 12.58 -2.62
N HIS A 45 -2.32 13.85 -2.82
CA HIS A 45 -1.53 14.76 -3.65
C HIS A 45 -0.19 15.09 -3.01
N PHE A 46 -0.17 15.26 -1.68
CA PHE A 46 1.09 15.48 -0.96
C PHE A 46 2.06 14.33 -1.22
N LEU A 47 1.58 13.10 -1.13
CA LEU A 47 2.42 11.92 -1.36
C LEU A 47 2.83 11.81 -2.82
N LYS A 48 1.92 12.12 -3.74
CA LYS A 48 2.21 12.00 -5.17
C LYS A 48 3.32 12.95 -5.63
N GLU A 49 3.44 14.11 -4.99
CA GLU A 49 4.53 15.03 -5.29
C GLU A 49 5.90 14.44 -4.94
N LYS A 50 5.92 13.40 -4.12
CA LYS A 50 7.14 12.74 -3.68
C LYS A 50 7.37 11.40 -4.38
N ILE A 51 6.80 11.24 -5.57
CA ILE A 51 6.78 9.96 -6.28
C ILE A 51 8.19 9.37 -6.46
N ALA A 52 9.16 10.18 -6.84
CA ALA A 52 10.52 9.68 -7.07
C ALA A 52 11.17 9.17 -5.78
N LEU A 53 10.97 9.90 -4.68
CA LEU A 53 11.48 9.49 -3.39
C LEU A 53 10.82 8.20 -2.91
N LEU A 54 9.49 8.13 -3.06
CA LEU A 54 8.72 6.96 -2.63
C LEU A 54 9.09 5.72 -3.42
N GLU A 55 9.22 5.84 -4.73
CA GLU A 55 9.61 4.69 -5.55
C GLU A 55 11.00 4.19 -5.19
N ASN A 56 11.91 5.11 -4.86
CA ASN A 56 13.24 4.74 -4.44
C ASN A 56 13.22 4.03 -3.08
N GLU A 57 12.49 4.57 -2.11
CA GLU A 57 12.42 3.98 -0.78
C GLU A 57 11.70 2.64 -0.76
N ILE A 58 10.66 2.49 -1.58
CA ILE A 58 9.88 1.25 -1.66
C ILE A 58 10.54 0.24 -2.60
N SER A 59 11.41 0.72 -3.48
CA SER A 59 12.17 -0.10 -4.44
C SER A 59 11.26 -0.87 -5.39
N ALA A 60 10.20 -0.19 -5.87
CA ALA A 60 9.26 -0.78 -6.81
C ALA A 60 8.49 0.33 -7.52
N PRO A 61 8.06 0.09 -8.76
CA PRO A 61 7.16 1.01 -9.44
C PRO A 61 5.83 1.10 -8.68
N ILE A 62 5.30 2.30 -8.59
CA ILE A 62 4.08 2.55 -7.83
C ILE A 62 2.96 2.93 -8.79
N GLU A 63 1.80 2.31 -8.61
CA GLU A 63 0.59 2.68 -9.32
C GLU A 63 -0.20 3.65 -8.44
N TRP A 64 -0.51 4.83 -8.98
CA TRP A 64 -1.23 5.88 -8.28
C TRP A 64 -2.67 5.90 -8.78
N ILE A 65 -3.60 5.50 -7.93
CA ILE A 65 -5.00 5.35 -8.32
C ILE A 65 -5.83 6.39 -7.61
N ASP A 66 -6.41 7.31 -8.36
CA ASP A 66 -7.26 8.38 -7.83
C ASP A 66 -8.71 8.10 -8.20
N ALA A 67 -9.44 7.46 -7.30
CA ALA A 67 -10.84 7.14 -7.51
C ALA A 67 -11.72 8.15 -6.77
N ALA A 68 -13.03 8.13 -7.08
CA ALA A 68 -13.96 9.14 -6.59
C ALA A 68 -14.00 9.26 -5.06
N LYS A 69 -14.03 8.13 -4.36
CA LYS A 69 -14.18 8.13 -2.90
C LYS A 69 -12.90 7.83 -2.15
N ALA A 70 -11.94 7.21 -2.82
CA ALA A 70 -10.72 6.79 -2.17
C ALA A 70 -9.58 6.86 -3.16
N SER A 71 -8.36 6.94 -2.63
CA SER A 71 -7.15 6.92 -3.44
C SER A 71 -6.28 5.78 -2.98
N ARG A 72 -5.49 5.20 -3.88
CA ARG A 72 -4.64 4.07 -3.54
C ARG A 72 -3.26 4.24 -4.13
N ILE A 73 -2.27 3.83 -3.37
CA ILE A 73 -0.87 3.88 -3.77
C ILE A 73 -0.37 2.45 -3.71
N LYS A 74 -0.29 1.81 -4.87
CA LYS A 74 -0.17 0.35 -4.96
C LYS A 74 1.11 -0.12 -5.60
N ILE A 75 1.70 -1.17 -5.03
CA ILE A 75 2.71 -1.98 -5.70
C ILE A 75 2.17 -3.39 -5.85
N ALA A 76 2.65 -4.09 -6.86
CA ALA A 76 2.18 -5.43 -7.15
C ALA A 76 3.34 -6.30 -7.62
N LYS A 77 3.20 -7.60 -7.38
CA LYS A 77 4.17 -8.60 -7.83
C LYS A 77 3.44 -9.71 -8.56
N LYS A 78 3.74 -9.88 -9.83
CA LYS A 78 3.23 -11.02 -10.61
C LYS A 78 3.94 -12.28 -10.16
N VAL A 79 3.18 -13.36 -10.04
CA VAL A 79 3.71 -14.66 -9.64
C VAL A 79 3.14 -15.73 -10.57
N SER A 80 3.75 -16.90 -10.56
CA SER A 80 3.33 -18.00 -11.46
C SER A 80 1.99 -18.60 -11.04
N GLY A 81 1.68 -18.58 -9.74
CA GLY A 81 0.40 -19.07 -9.24
C GLY A 81 0.30 -18.75 -7.76
N VAL A 82 -0.72 -17.97 -7.38
CA VAL A 82 -0.85 -17.50 -5.99
C VAL A 82 -1.15 -18.61 -5.00
N PHE A 83 -1.65 -19.76 -5.48
CA PHE A 83 -1.95 -20.91 -4.63
C PHE A 83 -0.89 -21.99 -4.66
N ASP A 84 0.25 -21.73 -5.28
CA ASP A 84 1.37 -22.68 -5.32
C ASP A 84 1.94 -22.85 -3.92
N GLN A 85 1.72 -24.02 -3.34
CA GLN A 85 2.12 -24.32 -1.97
C GLN A 85 3.63 -24.25 -1.77
N GLU A 86 4.39 -24.62 -2.78
CA GLU A 86 5.85 -24.58 -2.69
C GLU A 86 6.36 -23.14 -2.64
N LYS A 87 5.63 -22.21 -3.23
CA LYS A 87 6.00 -20.80 -3.27
C LYS A 87 5.40 -19.98 -2.15
N ALA A 88 4.48 -20.55 -1.37
CA ALA A 88 3.80 -19.81 -0.32
C ALA A 88 4.72 -19.09 0.66
N PRO A 89 5.83 -19.71 1.15
CA PRO A 89 6.73 -18.98 2.06
C PRO A 89 7.34 -17.74 1.42
N GLU A 90 7.68 -17.81 0.12
CA GLU A 90 8.23 -16.68 -0.61
C GLU A 90 7.18 -15.55 -0.73
N TYR A 91 5.93 -15.91 -0.98
CA TYR A 91 4.85 -14.94 -1.10
C TYR A 91 4.56 -14.25 0.24
N TYR A 92 4.51 -15.02 1.33
CA TYR A 92 4.31 -14.46 2.66
C TYR A 92 5.45 -13.52 3.04
N ASP A 93 6.68 -13.89 2.68
CA ASP A 93 7.85 -13.05 2.94
C ASP A 93 7.73 -11.71 2.20
N TRP A 94 7.33 -11.73 0.94
CA TRP A 94 7.15 -10.50 0.16
C TRP A 94 6.08 -9.61 0.79
N LEU A 95 4.93 -10.20 1.11
CA LEU A 95 3.83 -9.45 1.73
C LEU A 95 4.25 -8.85 3.06
N TYR A 96 4.97 -9.61 3.87
CA TYR A 96 5.44 -9.13 5.17
C TYR A 96 6.44 -7.98 5.01
N ARG A 97 7.43 -8.16 4.15
CA ARG A 97 8.46 -7.13 3.94
C ARG A 97 7.85 -5.85 3.39
N LYS A 98 6.91 -5.96 2.48
CA LYS A 98 6.27 -4.77 1.91
C LYS A 98 5.36 -4.09 2.93
N THR A 99 4.69 -4.86 3.78
CA THR A 99 3.90 -4.29 4.87
C THR A 99 4.77 -3.45 5.81
N VAL A 100 5.89 -4.00 6.26
CA VAL A 100 6.80 -3.28 7.16
C VAL A 100 7.33 -2.03 6.48
N GLN A 101 7.73 -2.15 5.22
CA GLN A 101 8.26 -1.03 4.45
C GLN A 101 7.22 0.08 4.29
N TYR A 102 5.99 -0.29 3.95
CA TYR A 102 4.89 0.67 3.83
C TYR A 102 4.61 1.36 5.17
N GLN A 103 4.61 0.60 6.26
CA GLN A 103 4.38 1.20 7.58
C GLN A 103 5.45 2.23 7.90
N GLU A 104 6.71 1.90 7.70
CA GLU A 104 7.81 2.83 8.00
C GLU A 104 7.77 4.06 7.12
N VAL A 105 7.64 3.86 5.83
CA VAL A 105 7.69 4.95 4.85
C VAL A 105 6.49 5.88 5.01
N PHE A 106 5.28 5.32 5.05
CA PHE A 106 4.08 6.16 5.06
C PHE A 106 3.77 6.76 6.42
N LYS A 107 4.22 6.16 7.52
CA LYS A 107 4.15 6.84 8.83
C LYS A 107 5.03 8.08 8.83
N LYS A 108 6.22 7.97 8.27
CA LYS A 108 7.15 9.10 8.17
C LYS A 108 6.53 10.24 7.37
N TYR A 109 6.03 9.95 6.17
CA TYR A 109 5.46 10.97 5.31
C TYR A 109 4.13 11.51 5.83
N TYR A 110 3.34 10.68 6.48
CA TYR A 110 2.12 11.17 7.13
C TYR A 110 2.44 12.16 8.24
N SER A 111 3.47 11.90 9.01
CA SER A 111 3.93 12.83 10.05
C SER A 111 4.34 14.17 9.44
N GLU A 112 5.10 14.15 8.33
CA GLU A 112 5.47 15.38 7.63
C GLU A 112 4.23 16.13 7.13
N TYR A 113 3.27 15.40 6.58
CA TYR A 113 2.03 15.97 6.09
C TYR A 113 1.27 16.69 7.23
N LYS A 114 1.17 16.05 8.37
CA LYS A 114 0.45 16.64 9.51
C LYS A 114 1.17 17.88 10.05
N GLN A 115 2.48 17.88 10.05
CA GLN A 115 3.26 19.06 10.46
C GLN A 115 3.03 20.22 9.49
N GLN A 116 2.99 19.93 8.20
CA GLN A 116 2.77 20.93 7.18
C GLN A 116 1.38 21.55 7.25
N THR A 117 0.36 20.74 7.57
CA THR A 117 -1.02 21.21 7.64
C THR A 117 -1.38 21.84 8.97
N ASN A 118 -0.47 21.82 9.95
CA ASN A 118 -0.66 22.43 11.26
C ASN A 118 0.50 23.37 11.55
N PRO A 119 0.42 24.65 11.10
CA PRO A 119 1.54 25.58 11.24
C PRO A 119 1.89 25.94 12.68
N PHE A 120 1.00 25.66 13.62
CA PHE A 120 1.24 25.96 15.02
C PHE A 120 1.91 24.81 15.78
N LYS A 121 2.06 23.67 15.15
CA LYS A 121 2.68 22.50 15.75
C LYS A 121 4.13 22.42 15.29
N GLN A 122 5.04 22.59 16.19
CA GLN A 122 6.46 22.56 15.88
C GLN A 122 7.18 21.46 16.62
#